data_e3c3d7c860a18da60917705c13b79ee2
#
_entry.id   e3c3d7c860a18da60917705c13b79ee2
#
_cell.length_a   1.000
_cell.length_b   1.000
_cell.length_c   1.000
_cell.angle_alpha   90.00
_cell.angle_beta   90.00
_cell.angle_gamma   90.00
#
_symmetry.space_group_name_H-M   'P 1'
#
loop_
_entity.id
_entity.type
_entity.pdbx_description
1 polymer ?
#
loop_
_entity_poly.entity_id
_entity_poly.type
_entity_poly.pdbx_seq_one_letter_code
_entity_poly.pdbx_strand_id
1 'polypeptide(L)'
;VTRRPEQTFDFRNPDYGPIFQARVARLAKIRENPDMLPGLFAYYRENPADFITDFGVTYDPRNIERGLPAMVPFILMPRQREWVEWVVAKWRGQESGLVEKTRDMGMSWLSIATACTLCNFHDGMTFGFGSRKEEYVDKLGHPKSLFYKARMFMENLPPEFRRGWTRADAPHMRISFPATGSVLTGEAGDNIGRGDRASIYFVDEAAFLERPQLVEASLSATTNCRIDISTPNGTGNPFWNKRFKIYKPDQIFTFHWRSDSRKDEAWYAKQVAELDAVTVAQEIDINYSASVEGVLIPSEWVQSAVNADRKLGFTITGAKRAALDVADEGKDKNALCIGQGIAVEQVPEWSGKGSDILGTVQKAFGYCDDAEVADMRFDSDGLGAGVRGDARMLNEIRTNADNPAPTIKVSAWRGSAAVANPTKPIPTANPTPRKDRLNGDYFANAKAQGWWELRVRFQRTHRAVTEKDYKYDPDDLIVLREGLEGLYSELSQPTYTVNTAGKIIVDKAPDGTPSPNKADSVMIYYAPRQGGAYEMNL
;
A
#
# COMPACT_ATOMS: atom_id res chain seq x y z
N VAL A 1 -44.36 5.34 -18.49
CA VAL A 1 -43.43 6.21 -17.76
C VAL A 1 -42.07 6.03 -18.44
N THR A 2 -41.64 7.00 -19.24
CA THR A 2 -40.30 7.04 -19.84
C THR A 2 -39.25 7.09 -18.70
N ARG A 3 -38.38 6.09 -18.63
CA ARG A 3 -37.27 6.08 -17.66
C ARG A 3 -36.39 7.32 -17.86
N ARG A 4 -35.95 7.95 -16.77
CA ARG A 4 -35.00 9.07 -16.87
C ARG A 4 -33.69 8.57 -17.51
N PRO A 5 -33.01 9.35 -18.38
CA PRO A 5 -31.76 8.92 -19.03
C PRO A 5 -30.69 8.50 -18.05
N GLU A 6 -30.67 9.11 -16.86
CA GLU A 6 -29.73 8.78 -15.77
C GLU A 6 -29.90 7.34 -15.23
N GLN A 7 -31.12 6.78 -15.34
CA GLN A 7 -31.41 5.41 -14.88
C GLN A 7 -30.97 4.32 -15.84
N THR A 8 -30.70 4.68 -17.10
CA THR A 8 -30.25 3.78 -18.17
C THR A 8 -28.85 4.10 -18.66
N PHE A 9 -28.11 4.91 -17.90
CA PHE A 9 -26.77 5.37 -18.29
C PHE A 9 -25.76 4.23 -18.28
N ASP A 10 -25.09 4.02 -19.42
CA ASP A 10 -24.00 3.05 -19.54
C ASP A 10 -22.65 3.68 -19.16
N PHE A 11 -22.15 3.32 -17.99
CA PHE A 11 -20.87 3.84 -17.48
C PHE A 11 -19.65 3.33 -18.25
N ARG A 12 -19.77 2.24 -19.01
CA ARG A 12 -18.67 1.69 -19.83
C ARG A 12 -18.56 2.39 -21.17
N ASN A 13 -19.70 2.72 -21.75
CA ASN A 13 -19.81 3.43 -23.02
C ASN A 13 -20.66 4.70 -22.84
N PRO A 14 -20.15 5.71 -22.10
CA PRO A 14 -20.94 6.84 -21.68
C PRO A 14 -21.33 7.75 -22.85
N ASP A 15 -22.64 7.95 -23.02
CA ASP A 15 -23.21 9.00 -23.87
C ASP A 15 -23.87 10.05 -22.98
N TYR A 16 -23.24 11.22 -22.88
CA TYR A 16 -23.74 12.34 -22.10
C TYR A 16 -24.74 13.22 -22.84
N GLY A 17 -24.97 13.03 -24.15
CA GLY A 17 -25.89 13.82 -24.95
C GLY A 17 -27.31 13.85 -24.38
N PRO A 18 -27.96 12.69 -24.16
CA PRO A 18 -29.29 12.63 -23.54
C PRO A 18 -29.36 13.25 -22.14
N ILE A 19 -28.27 13.12 -21.37
CA ILE A 19 -28.18 13.70 -20.02
C ILE A 19 -28.16 15.23 -20.08
N PHE A 20 -27.35 15.82 -20.96
CA PHE A 20 -27.34 17.28 -21.16
C PHE A 20 -28.69 17.80 -21.62
N GLN A 21 -29.33 17.12 -22.56
CA GLN A 21 -30.68 17.49 -23.03
C GLN A 21 -31.71 17.47 -21.90
N ALA A 22 -31.71 16.41 -21.07
CA ALA A 22 -32.60 16.30 -19.92
C ALA A 22 -32.37 17.41 -18.89
N ARG A 23 -31.10 17.76 -18.60
CA ARG A 23 -30.72 18.86 -17.70
C ARG A 23 -31.17 20.22 -18.24
N VAL A 24 -30.96 20.48 -19.53
CA VAL A 24 -31.43 21.71 -20.18
C VAL A 24 -32.95 21.83 -20.09
N ALA A 25 -33.67 20.76 -20.44
CA ALA A 25 -35.15 20.76 -20.34
C ALA A 25 -35.66 20.98 -18.91
N ARG A 26 -34.96 20.39 -17.92
CA ARG A 26 -35.29 20.59 -16.49
C ARG A 26 -35.08 22.04 -16.06
N LEU A 27 -33.94 22.64 -16.46
CA LEU A 27 -33.65 24.05 -16.15
C LEU A 27 -34.59 25.01 -16.86
N ALA A 28 -35.00 24.73 -18.11
CA ALA A 28 -36.00 25.53 -18.81
C ALA A 28 -37.31 25.59 -18.03
N LYS A 29 -37.84 24.44 -17.55
CA LYS A 29 -39.05 24.38 -16.73
C LYS A 29 -38.94 25.16 -15.42
N ILE A 30 -37.78 25.13 -14.77
CA ILE A 30 -37.51 25.86 -13.53
C ILE A 30 -37.53 27.37 -13.82
N ARG A 31 -36.93 27.81 -14.93
CA ARG A 31 -36.87 29.22 -15.34
C ARG A 31 -38.21 29.76 -15.77
N GLU A 32 -39.04 28.93 -16.39
CA GLU A 32 -40.43 29.27 -16.73
C GLU A 32 -41.33 29.38 -15.47
N ASN A 33 -40.98 28.64 -14.41
CA ASN A 33 -41.77 28.58 -13.16
C ASN A 33 -40.86 28.75 -11.93
N PRO A 34 -40.31 29.92 -11.65
CA PRO A 34 -39.37 30.14 -10.53
C PRO A 34 -39.95 29.83 -9.14
N ASP A 35 -41.26 29.87 -8.99
CA ASP A 35 -41.97 29.53 -7.74
C ASP A 35 -41.81 28.08 -7.32
N MET A 36 -41.27 27.21 -8.22
CA MET A 36 -40.89 25.84 -7.88
C MET A 36 -39.61 25.75 -7.03
N LEU A 37 -38.74 26.77 -7.05
CA LEU A 37 -37.41 26.71 -6.42
C LEU A 37 -37.46 26.40 -4.91
N PRO A 38 -38.33 27.02 -4.09
CA PRO A 38 -38.42 26.67 -2.66
C PRO A 38 -38.75 25.20 -2.42
N GLY A 39 -39.67 24.65 -3.20
CA GLY A 39 -40.03 23.24 -3.14
C GLY A 39 -38.86 22.32 -3.59
N LEU A 40 -38.12 22.70 -4.63
CA LEU A 40 -36.95 21.97 -5.07
C LEU A 40 -35.82 22.03 -4.04
N PHE A 41 -35.61 23.17 -3.38
CA PHE A 41 -34.62 23.28 -2.30
C PHE A 41 -34.95 22.35 -1.14
N ALA A 42 -36.24 22.30 -0.73
CA ALA A 42 -36.71 21.37 0.29
C ALA A 42 -36.54 19.92 -0.13
N TYR A 43 -36.83 19.59 -1.40
CA TYR A 43 -36.62 18.23 -1.95
C TYR A 43 -35.14 17.82 -1.95
N TYR A 44 -34.25 18.65 -2.49
CA TYR A 44 -32.83 18.32 -2.59
C TYR A 44 -32.09 18.34 -1.25
N ARG A 45 -32.61 19.07 -0.25
CA ARG A 45 -32.16 18.99 1.14
C ARG A 45 -32.32 17.57 1.69
N GLU A 46 -33.45 16.92 1.40
CA GLU A 46 -33.72 15.56 1.84
C GLU A 46 -33.15 14.48 0.89
N ASN A 47 -32.88 14.85 -0.37
CA ASN A 47 -32.41 13.94 -1.43
C ASN A 47 -31.12 14.44 -2.10
N PRO A 48 -29.99 14.52 -1.37
CA PRO A 48 -28.74 15.08 -1.90
C PRO A 48 -28.16 14.27 -3.07
N ALA A 49 -28.37 12.96 -3.11
CA ALA A 49 -27.95 12.12 -4.23
C ALA A 49 -28.66 12.47 -5.54
N ASP A 50 -29.93 12.87 -5.47
CA ASP A 50 -30.67 13.34 -6.64
C ASP A 50 -30.14 14.69 -7.13
N PHE A 51 -29.81 15.61 -6.22
CA PHE A 51 -29.21 16.89 -6.60
C PHE A 51 -27.87 16.70 -7.34
N ILE A 52 -26.99 15.86 -6.80
CA ILE A 52 -25.70 15.56 -7.44
C ILE A 52 -25.93 14.99 -8.85
N THR A 53 -26.85 14.05 -9.00
CA THR A 53 -27.19 13.45 -10.30
C THR A 53 -27.82 14.46 -11.25
N ASP A 54 -28.75 15.30 -10.76
CA ASP A 54 -29.51 16.23 -11.58
C ASP A 54 -28.69 17.44 -12.06
N PHE A 55 -27.73 17.94 -11.25
CA PHE A 55 -27.01 19.18 -11.53
C PHE A 55 -25.51 19.13 -11.27
N GLY A 56 -25.02 18.14 -10.52
CA GLY A 56 -23.61 18.03 -10.20
C GLY A 56 -22.73 17.71 -11.41
N VAL A 57 -21.46 18.10 -11.32
CA VAL A 57 -20.44 17.78 -12.32
C VAL A 57 -19.27 17.06 -11.67
N THR A 58 -18.53 16.31 -12.48
CA THR A 58 -17.26 15.70 -12.12
C THR A 58 -16.24 15.92 -13.22
N TYR A 59 -14.97 15.77 -12.89
CA TYR A 59 -13.87 15.99 -13.81
C TYR A 59 -12.97 14.76 -13.89
N ASP A 60 -12.78 14.23 -15.10
CA ASP A 60 -11.79 13.20 -15.39
C ASP A 60 -11.03 13.57 -16.69
N PRO A 61 -9.75 13.97 -16.61
CA PRO A 61 -8.97 14.36 -17.79
C PRO A 61 -8.78 13.21 -18.79
N ARG A 62 -8.90 11.93 -18.36
CA ARG A 62 -8.79 10.75 -19.23
C ARG A 62 -9.95 10.63 -20.22
N ASN A 63 -11.04 11.34 -19.98
CA ASN A 63 -12.15 11.38 -20.93
C ASN A 63 -11.76 11.98 -22.28
N ILE A 64 -10.78 12.89 -22.32
CA ILE A 64 -10.30 13.52 -23.56
C ILE A 64 -9.73 12.46 -24.53
N GLU A 65 -9.02 11.45 -24.01
CA GLU A 65 -8.47 10.33 -24.79
C GLU A 65 -9.56 9.46 -25.42
N ARG A 66 -10.78 9.52 -24.86
CA ARG A 66 -11.98 8.81 -25.34
C ARG A 66 -12.87 9.69 -26.20
N GLY A 67 -12.44 10.90 -26.56
CA GLY A 67 -13.25 11.87 -27.33
C GLY A 67 -14.40 12.50 -26.53
N LEU A 68 -14.36 12.42 -25.20
CA LEU A 68 -15.37 12.98 -24.29
C LEU A 68 -14.86 14.24 -23.60
N PRO A 69 -15.74 15.17 -23.18
CA PRO A 69 -15.33 16.32 -22.36
C PRO A 69 -14.71 15.86 -21.04
N ALA A 70 -13.68 16.55 -20.56
CA ALA A 70 -13.09 16.27 -19.24
C ALA A 70 -14.06 16.57 -18.09
N MET A 71 -14.91 17.62 -18.25
CA MET A 71 -15.99 17.96 -17.32
C MET A 71 -17.29 17.36 -17.83
N VAL A 72 -17.90 16.50 -17.03
CA VAL A 72 -19.13 15.76 -17.38
C VAL A 72 -20.16 15.79 -16.26
N PRO A 73 -21.44 15.53 -16.56
CA PRO A 73 -22.46 15.32 -15.56
C PRO A 73 -22.04 14.24 -14.54
N PHE A 74 -22.23 14.50 -13.26
CA PHE A 74 -21.93 13.53 -12.20
C PHE A 74 -23.13 12.58 -12.01
N ILE A 75 -23.22 11.57 -12.87
CA ILE A 75 -24.21 10.51 -12.72
C ILE A 75 -23.70 9.54 -11.66
N LEU A 76 -24.43 9.39 -10.57
CA LEU A 76 -24.03 8.49 -9.49
C LEU A 76 -24.29 7.03 -9.88
N MET A 77 -23.26 6.20 -9.73
CA MET A 77 -23.41 4.75 -9.75
C MET A 77 -24.29 4.29 -8.56
N PRO A 78 -24.96 3.15 -8.63
CA PRO A 78 -25.83 2.67 -7.53
C PRO A 78 -25.12 2.71 -6.16
N ARG A 79 -23.89 2.17 -6.08
CA ARG A 79 -23.13 2.15 -4.82
C ARG A 79 -22.70 3.54 -4.34
N GLN A 80 -22.49 4.51 -5.25
CA GLN A 80 -22.21 5.89 -4.88
C GLN A 80 -23.46 6.57 -4.28
N ARG A 81 -24.64 6.30 -4.83
CA ARG A 81 -25.91 6.77 -4.28
C ARG A 81 -26.13 6.23 -2.87
N GLU A 82 -25.98 4.92 -2.67
CA GLU A 82 -26.08 4.29 -1.35
C GLU A 82 -25.10 4.92 -0.34
N TRP A 83 -23.90 5.27 -0.79
CA TRP A 83 -22.93 5.93 0.09
C TRP A 83 -23.39 7.33 0.53
N VAL A 84 -23.96 8.14 -0.38
CA VAL A 84 -24.50 9.46 -0.02
C VAL A 84 -25.63 9.33 1.02
N GLU A 85 -26.53 8.38 0.81
CA GLU A 85 -27.62 8.08 1.74
C GLU A 85 -27.10 7.59 3.09
N TRP A 86 -26.07 6.72 3.08
CA TRP A 86 -25.41 6.23 4.28
C TRP A 86 -24.72 7.36 5.08
N VAL A 87 -24.02 8.29 4.42
CA VAL A 87 -23.42 9.47 5.09
C VAL A 87 -24.50 10.32 5.77
N VAL A 88 -25.61 10.58 5.08
CA VAL A 88 -26.74 11.33 5.66
C VAL A 88 -27.33 10.61 6.87
N ALA A 89 -27.47 9.28 6.81
CA ALA A 89 -27.96 8.47 7.93
C ALA A 89 -26.98 8.54 9.13
N LYS A 90 -25.66 8.43 8.89
CA LYS A 90 -24.65 8.56 9.95
C LYS A 90 -24.66 9.94 10.59
N TRP A 91 -24.74 11.00 9.79
CA TRP A 91 -24.86 12.37 10.31
C TRP A 91 -26.11 12.55 11.17
N ARG A 92 -27.30 12.15 10.69
CA ARG A 92 -28.55 12.26 11.45
C ARG A 92 -28.55 11.42 12.73
N GLY A 93 -27.91 10.24 12.69
CA GLY A 93 -27.73 9.36 13.84
C GLY A 93 -26.65 9.83 14.81
N GLN A 94 -25.87 10.89 14.49
CA GLN A 94 -24.68 11.31 15.25
C GLN A 94 -23.71 10.15 15.46
N GLU A 95 -23.45 9.38 14.40
CA GLU A 95 -22.60 8.22 14.39
C GLU A 95 -21.40 8.43 13.45
N SER A 96 -20.25 7.98 13.89
CA SER A 96 -19.05 7.91 13.04
C SER A 96 -19.07 6.66 12.17
N GLY A 97 -18.32 6.71 11.05
CA GLY A 97 -18.23 5.59 10.13
C GLY A 97 -16.87 5.49 9.45
N LEU A 98 -16.66 4.38 8.76
CA LEU A 98 -15.43 4.07 8.05
C LEU A 98 -15.77 3.61 6.62
N VAL A 99 -15.01 4.12 5.65
CA VAL A 99 -15.11 3.73 4.24
C VAL A 99 -13.82 3.07 3.81
N GLU A 100 -13.86 1.77 3.65
CA GLU A 100 -12.78 1.02 3.00
C GLU A 100 -13.06 0.93 1.50
N LYS A 101 -12.07 1.23 0.69
CA LYS A 101 -12.31 1.35 -0.75
C LYS A 101 -11.18 0.80 -1.62
N THR A 102 -11.52 0.35 -2.82
CA THR A 102 -10.59 0.24 -3.95
C THR A 102 -10.19 1.64 -4.42
N ARG A 103 -8.99 1.78 -4.95
CA ARG A 103 -8.52 3.01 -5.59
C ARG A 103 -9.35 3.37 -6.83
N ASP A 104 -9.42 4.67 -7.15
CA ASP A 104 -10.13 5.22 -8.31
C ASP A 104 -11.63 4.89 -8.36
N MET A 105 -12.29 4.97 -7.19
CA MET A 105 -13.75 4.83 -7.05
C MET A 105 -14.50 6.18 -7.09
N GLY A 106 -13.79 7.28 -7.39
CA GLY A 106 -14.36 8.62 -7.44
C GLY A 106 -14.70 9.23 -6.07
N MET A 107 -14.19 8.65 -4.98
CA MET A 107 -14.57 9.04 -3.60
C MET A 107 -14.30 10.50 -3.27
N SER A 108 -13.16 11.06 -3.68
CA SER A 108 -12.85 12.47 -3.41
C SER A 108 -13.86 13.42 -4.07
N TRP A 109 -14.30 13.14 -5.30
CA TRP A 109 -15.37 13.90 -5.95
C TRP A 109 -16.72 13.70 -5.27
N LEU A 110 -17.05 12.47 -4.91
CA LEU A 110 -18.30 12.14 -4.25
C LEU A 110 -18.41 12.79 -2.86
N SER A 111 -17.32 12.74 -2.07
CA SER A 111 -17.25 13.38 -0.75
C SER A 111 -17.45 14.90 -0.85
N ILE A 112 -16.79 15.54 -1.81
CA ILE A 112 -16.92 16.97 -2.06
C ILE A 112 -18.33 17.34 -2.56
N ALA A 113 -18.87 16.60 -3.54
CA ALA A 113 -20.21 16.86 -4.05
C ALA A 113 -21.26 16.74 -2.94
N THR A 114 -21.14 15.73 -2.07
CA THR A 114 -22.01 15.52 -0.92
C THR A 114 -21.91 16.68 0.07
N ALA A 115 -20.70 17.07 0.46
CA ALA A 115 -20.47 18.16 1.39
C ALA A 115 -20.99 19.50 0.84
N CYS A 116 -20.67 19.84 -0.41
CA CYS A 116 -21.18 21.05 -1.07
C CYS A 116 -22.71 21.06 -1.13
N THR A 117 -23.34 19.91 -1.45
CA THR A 117 -24.79 19.79 -1.51
C THR A 117 -25.42 19.98 -0.13
N LEU A 118 -24.91 19.31 0.90
CA LEU A 118 -25.43 19.45 2.26
C LEU A 118 -25.28 20.88 2.77
N CYS A 119 -24.12 21.51 2.63
CA CYS A 119 -23.90 22.90 3.03
C CYS A 119 -24.74 23.89 2.23
N ASN A 120 -25.07 23.58 0.98
CA ASN A 120 -25.88 24.46 0.13
C ASN A 120 -27.39 24.44 0.52
N PHE A 121 -27.86 23.37 1.16
CA PHE A 121 -29.27 23.20 1.48
C PHE A 121 -29.61 23.13 2.99
N HIS A 122 -28.61 22.97 3.86
CA HIS A 122 -28.79 22.99 5.32
C HIS A 122 -28.19 24.25 5.94
N ASP A 123 -28.90 24.88 6.85
CA ASP A 123 -28.46 26.11 7.49
C ASP A 123 -27.46 25.85 8.61
N GLY A 124 -26.41 26.67 8.67
CA GLY A 124 -25.42 26.69 9.75
C GLY A 124 -24.56 25.42 9.87
N MET A 125 -24.45 24.64 8.81
CA MET A 125 -23.65 23.41 8.82
C MET A 125 -22.15 23.71 8.68
N THR A 126 -21.34 23.11 9.53
CA THR A 126 -19.88 23.12 9.38
C THR A 126 -19.41 21.72 8.95
N PHE A 127 -18.68 21.66 7.85
CA PHE A 127 -18.16 20.42 7.29
C PHE A 127 -16.64 20.47 7.26
N GLY A 128 -15.96 19.55 7.98
CA GLY A 128 -14.51 19.48 8.02
C GLY A 128 -13.93 18.48 7.02
N PHE A 129 -12.81 18.81 6.42
CA PHE A 129 -12.01 17.91 5.59
C PHE A 129 -10.56 17.86 6.09
N GLY A 130 -10.06 16.65 6.36
CA GLY A 130 -8.67 16.40 6.71
C GLY A 130 -7.99 15.44 5.74
N SER A 131 -6.70 15.65 5.50
CA SER A 131 -5.84 14.69 4.82
C SER A 131 -4.39 14.81 5.30
N ARG A 132 -3.54 13.81 4.99
CA ARG A 132 -2.15 13.75 5.47
C ARG A 132 -1.29 14.96 5.09
N LYS A 133 -1.57 15.64 3.97
CA LYS A 133 -0.82 16.79 3.47
C LYS A 133 -1.75 17.91 3.03
N GLU A 134 -1.31 19.16 3.24
CA GLU A 134 -2.05 20.36 2.85
C GLU A 134 -2.36 20.39 1.35
N GLU A 135 -1.42 19.99 0.51
CA GLU A 135 -1.59 19.96 -0.95
C GLU A 135 -2.71 19.04 -1.43
N TYR A 136 -3.11 18.06 -0.63
CA TYR A 136 -4.25 17.17 -0.94
C TYR A 136 -5.57 17.80 -0.49
N VAL A 137 -5.55 18.61 0.55
CA VAL A 137 -6.72 19.34 1.01
C VAL A 137 -6.97 20.56 0.13
N ASP A 138 -6.03 21.50 0.07
CA ASP A 138 -6.17 22.69 -0.77
C ASP A 138 -4.84 23.18 -1.35
N LYS A 139 -4.72 23.09 -2.68
CA LYS A 139 -3.67 23.69 -3.46
C LYS A 139 -4.27 24.36 -4.69
N LEU A 140 -4.18 25.68 -4.76
CA LEU A 140 -4.72 26.44 -5.88
C LEU A 140 -4.18 25.95 -7.22
N GLY A 141 -5.09 25.77 -8.19
CA GLY A 141 -4.74 25.27 -9.52
C GLY A 141 -4.41 23.77 -9.60
N HIS A 142 -4.51 23.02 -8.50
CA HIS A 142 -4.16 21.61 -8.49
C HIS A 142 -5.40 20.69 -8.46
N PRO A 143 -5.75 20.00 -9.58
CA PRO A 143 -6.99 19.22 -9.69
C PRO A 143 -7.12 18.06 -8.70
N LYS A 144 -6.00 17.61 -8.09
CA LYS A 144 -6.02 16.55 -7.09
C LYS A 144 -6.56 17.01 -5.74
N SER A 145 -6.46 18.31 -5.40
CA SER A 145 -6.88 18.79 -4.09
C SER A 145 -8.41 18.81 -3.93
N LEU A 146 -8.87 18.56 -2.70
CA LEU A 146 -10.29 18.49 -2.37
C LEU A 146 -10.99 19.84 -2.61
N PHE A 147 -10.39 20.93 -2.14
CA PHE A 147 -10.99 22.27 -2.28
C PHE A 147 -10.97 22.79 -3.72
N TYR A 148 -10.01 22.35 -4.56
CA TYR A 148 -10.11 22.62 -6.00
C TYR A 148 -11.38 22.00 -6.59
N LYS A 149 -11.66 20.73 -6.25
CA LYS A 149 -12.88 20.04 -6.70
C LYS A 149 -14.16 20.69 -6.18
N ALA A 150 -14.16 21.17 -4.92
CA ALA A 150 -15.28 21.90 -4.34
C ALA A 150 -15.59 23.21 -5.08
N ARG A 151 -14.57 23.98 -5.39
CA ARG A 151 -14.70 25.19 -6.21
C ARG A 151 -15.26 24.87 -7.60
N MET A 152 -14.69 23.84 -8.26
CA MET A 152 -15.16 23.40 -9.58
C MET A 152 -16.62 22.92 -9.53
N PHE A 153 -17.00 22.18 -8.49
CA PHE A 153 -18.39 21.71 -8.33
C PHE A 153 -19.34 22.89 -8.22
N MET A 154 -19.08 23.84 -7.32
CA MET A 154 -19.91 25.02 -7.11
C MET A 154 -19.97 25.96 -8.31
N GLU A 155 -18.84 26.22 -8.98
CA GLU A 155 -18.78 27.07 -10.18
C GLU A 155 -19.61 26.54 -11.36
N ASN A 156 -19.74 25.22 -11.47
CA ASN A 156 -20.48 24.59 -12.56
C ASN A 156 -21.96 24.28 -12.23
N LEU A 157 -22.43 24.60 -11.04
CA LEU A 157 -23.87 24.53 -10.75
C LEU A 157 -24.62 25.62 -11.54
N PRO A 158 -25.87 25.36 -11.94
CA PRO A 158 -26.74 26.38 -12.50
C PRO A 158 -26.88 27.58 -11.52
N PRO A 159 -27.01 28.82 -12.03
CA PRO A 159 -27.13 30.01 -11.18
C PRO A 159 -28.24 29.90 -10.11
N GLU A 160 -29.35 29.26 -10.46
CA GLU A 160 -30.49 29.04 -9.57
C GLU A 160 -30.13 28.23 -8.31
N PHE A 161 -29.13 27.33 -8.46
CA PHE A 161 -28.69 26.45 -7.39
C PHE A 161 -27.35 26.87 -6.75
N ARG A 162 -26.68 27.92 -7.27
CA ARG A 162 -25.52 28.53 -6.57
C ARG A 162 -25.96 29.36 -5.35
N ARG A 163 -27.21 29.82 -5.32
CA ARG A 163 -27.77 30.55 -4.19
C ARG A 163 -26.92 31.74 -3.73
N GLY A 164 -26.39 32.52 -4.68
CA GLY A 164 -25.53 33.67 -4.43
C GLY A 164 -24.06 33.37 -4.21
N TRP A 165 -23.67 32.11 -4.21
CA TRP A 165 -22.26 31.72 -4.07
C TRP A 165 -21.42 32.20 -5.26
N THR A 166 -20.22 32.73 -4.97
CA THR A 166 -19.23 33.20 -5.93
C THR A 166 -17.85 32.66 -5.59
N ARG A 167 -16.87 32.83 -6.49
CA ARG A 167 -15.48 32.42 -6.24
C ARG A 167 -14.84 33.13 -5.04
N ALA A 168 -15.29 34.34 -4.69
CA ALA A 168 -14.81 35.09 -3.53
C ALA A 168 -15.16 34.41 -2.19
N ASP A 169 -16.20 33.59 -2.17
CA ASP A 169 -16.64 32.83 -0.99
C ASP A 169 -15.77 31.58 -0.73
N ALA A 170 -14.77 31.33 -1.59
CA ALA A 170 -13.91 30.16 -1.52
C ALA A 170 -12.40 30.48 -1.43
N PRO A 171 -11.94 31.18 -0.37
CA PRO A 171 -10.55 31.38 -0.10
C PRO A 171 -9.82 30.05 0.21
N HIS A 172 -8.50 30.11 0.47
CA HIS A 172 -7.71 28.94 0.82
C HIS A 172 -8.24 28.27 2.08
N MET A 173 -8.34 26.94 2.07
CA MET A 173 -8.81 26.08 3.17
C MET A 173 -10.22 26.36 3.70
N ARG A 174 -11.03 27.17 2.98
CA ARG A 174 -12.38 27.53 3.41
C ARG A 174 -13.31 27.76 2.22
N ILE A 175 -14.56 27.32 2.34
CA ILE A 175 -15.64 27.69 1.42
C ILE A 175 -16.87 28.04 2.25
N SER A 176 -17.41 29.22 2.07
CA SER A 176 -18.63 29.71 2.73
C SER A 176 -19.81 29.62 1.79
N PHE A 177 -20.99 29.35 2.34
CA PHE A 177 -22.26 29.26 1.62
C PHE A 177 -23.18 30.40 2.10
N PRO A 178 -23.23 31.55 1.38
CA PRO A 178 -23.92 32.75 1.87
C PRO A 178 -25.40 32.55 2.19
N ALA A 179 -26.09 31.71 1.40
CA ALA A 179 -27.52 31.49 1.56
C ALA A 179 -27.90 30.66 2.81
N THR A 180 -26.99 29.89 3.38
CA THR A 180 -27.25 29.01 4.52
C THR A 180 -26.38 29.33 5.74
N GLY A 181 -25.34 30.17 5.57
CA GLY A 181 -24.31 30.39 6.59
C GLY A 181 -23.45 29.18 6.88
N SER A 182 -23.54 28.13 6.06
CA SER A 182 -22.73 26.91 6.18
C SER A 182 -21.31 27.11 5.68
N VAL A 183 -20.39 26.24 6.13
CA VAL A 183 -18.96 26.38 5.82
C VAL A 183 -18.32 25.01 5.61
N LEU A 184 -17.43 24.90 4.60
CA LEU A 184 -16.43 23.84 4.51
C LEU A 184 -15.10 24.38 5.03
N THR A 185 -14.41 23.59 5.87
CA THR A 185 -13.07 23.92 6.41
C THR A 185 -12.10 22.79 6.08
N GLY A 186 -10.85 23.14 5.77
CA GLY A 186 -9.78 22.20 5.45
C GLY A 186 -8.68 22.22 6.51
N GLU A 187 -8.16 21.05 6.85
CA GLU A 187 -7.04 20.88 7.77
C GLU A 187 -6.11 19.77 7.27
N ALA A 188 -4.85 19.77 7.70
CA ALA A 188 -3.87 18.79 7.23
C ALA A 188 -2.96 18.28 8.35
N GLY A 189 -2.52 17.02 8.22
CA GLY A 189 -1.56 16.40 9.14
C GLY A 189 -2.03 16.43 10.59
N ASP A 190 -1.16 16.88 11.49
CA ASP A 190 -1.44 16.93 12.94
C ASP A 190 -2.47 17.98 13.35
N ASN A 191 -2.82 18.90 12.44
CA ASN A 191 -3.82 19.95 12.70
C ASN A 191 -5.27 19.48 12.48
N ILE A 192 -5.45 18.27 11.96
CA ILE A 192 -6.78 17.70 11.74
C ILE A 192 -7.58 17.63 13.05
N GLY A 193 -8.76 18.24 13.06
CA GLY A 193 -9.67 18.30 14.20
C GLY A 193 -9.31 19.35 15.27
N ARG A 194 -8.36 20.25 15.00
CA ARG A 194 -7.97 21.31 15.96
C ARG A 194 -8.62 22.67 15.70
N GLY A 195 -9.38 22.78 14.62
CA GLY A 195 -10.14 23.98 14.29
C GLY A 195 -11.53 23.99 14.95
N ASP A 196 -12.53 24.45 14.22
CA ASP A 196 -13.89 24.60 14.68
C ASP A 196 -14.63 23.26 14.82
N ARG A 197 -15.69 23.21 15.64
CA ARG A 197 -16.60 22.07 15.72
C ARG A 197 -17.28 21.85 14.37
N ALA A 198 -17.39 20.58 13.97
CA ALA A 198 -17.98 20.20 12.70
C ALA A 198 -19.22 19.31 12.87
N SER A 199 -20.23 19.56 12.03
CA SER A 199 -21.42 18.71 11.92
C SER A 199 -21.04 17.32 11.36
N ILE A 200 -20.13 17.31 10.38
CA ILE A 200 -19.53 16.11 9.80
C ILE A 200 -18.05 16.42 9.54
N TYR A 201 -17.18 15.43 9.74
CA TYR A 201 -15.76 15.54 9.43
C TYR A 201 -15.29 14.36 8.59
N PHE A 202 -14.78 14.63 7.39
CA PHE A 202 -14.16 13.62 6.53
C PHE A 202 -12.65 13.60 6.67
N VAL A 203 -12.07 12.42 6.89
CA VAL A 203 -10.62 12.21 6.89
C VAL A 203 -10.26 11.36 5.66
N ASP A 204 -9.71 11.98 4.64
CA ASP A 204 -9.25 11.30 3.42
C ASP A 204 -7.85 10.70 3.65
N GLU A 205 -7.60 9.52 3.10
CA GLU A 205 -6.40 8.71 3.32
C GLU A 205 -6.11 8.41 4.81
N ALA A 206 -7.16 8.14 5.59
CA ALA A 206 -7.09 7.99 7.05
C ALA A 206 -6.11 6.88 7.54
N ALA A 207 -5.92 5.80 6.76
CA ALA A 207 -4.97 4.74 7.09
C ALA A 207 -3.50 5.15 6.92
N PHE A 208 -3.21 6.29 6.26
CA PHE A 208 -1.87 6.77 5.92
C PHE A 208 -1.47 8.03 6.69
N LEU A 209 -2.18 8.39 7.74
CA LEU A 209 -1.80 9.49 8.64
C LEU A 209 -0.51 9.14 9.38
N GLU A 210 0.42 10.10 9.46
CA GLU A 210 1.72 9.90 10.14
C GLU A 210 1.56 9.73 11.66
N ARG A 211 0.69 10.54 12.27
CA ARG A 211 0.39 10.51 13.71
C ARG A 211 -1.11 10.36 13.98
N PRO A 212 -1.67 9.19 13.65
CA PRO A 212 -3.12 9.00 13.68
C PRO A 212 -3.71 9.13 15.09
N GLN A 213 -2.95 8.82 16.16
CA GLN A 213 -3.42 8.93 17.56
C GLN A 213 -3.73 10.40 17.96
N LEU A 214 -2.94 11.36 17.45
CA LEU A 214 -3.20 12.78 17.70
C LEU A 214 -4.51 13.23 17.04
N VAL A 215 -4.75 12.76 15.82
CA VAL A 215 -5.98 13.02 15.06
C VAL A 215 -7.20 12.36 15.72
N GLU A 216 -7.04 11.14 16.28
CA GLU A 216 -8.10 10.47 17.04
C GLU A 216 -8.55 11.32 18.24
N ALA A 217 -7.59 11.80 19.03
CA ALA A 217 -7.87 12.62 20.20
C ALA A 217 -8.55 13.95 19.85
N SER A 218 -8.07 14.63 18.80
CA SER A 218 -8.64 15.91 18.35
C SER A 218 -10.07 15.77 17.85
N LEU A 219 -10.31 14.82 16.94
CA LEU A 219 -11.62 14.66 16.29
C LEU A 219 -12.71 14.15 17.26
N SER A 220 -12.34 13.44 18.32
CA SER A 220 -13.30 12.97 19.33
C SER A 220 -14.05 14.13 20.03
N ALA A 221 -13.43 15.31 20.12
CA ALA A 221 -14.04 16.52 20.70
C ALA A 221 -14.64 17.46 19.66
N THR A 222 -14.34 17.25 18.38
CA THR A 222 -14.69 18.18 17.28
C THR A 222 -16.01 17.80 16.61
N THR A 223 -16.32 16.52 16.46
CA THR A 223 -17.50 16.07 15.73
C THR A 223 -18.10 14.79 16.31
N ASN A 224 -19.43 14.66 16.22
CA ASN A 224 -20.14 13.42 16.50
C ASN A 224 -20.27 12.50 15.27
N CYS A 225 -19.91 13.01 14.08
CA CYS A 225 -20.00 12.26 12.82
C CYS A 225 -18.68 12.41 12.06
N ARG A 226 -17.74 11.53 12.35
CA ARG A 226 -16.47 11.39 11.64
C ARG A 226 -16.57 10.25 10.63
N ILE A 227 -16.15 10.50 9.39
CA ILE A 227 -16.10 9.49 8.34
C ILE A 227 -14.65 9.37 7.86
N ASP A 228 -14.01 8.27 8.22
CA ASP A 228 -12.66 7.92 7.75
C ASP A 228 -12.73 7.23 6.40
N ILE A 229 -11.99 7.71 5.41
CA ILE A 229 -12.00 7.18 4.03
C ILE A 229 -10.57 6.77 3.67
N SER A 230 -10.34 5.50 3.31
CA SER A 230 -9.01 5.05 2.89
C SER A 230 -9.05 3.74 2.09
N THR A 231 -7.97 3.45 1.35
CA THR A 231 -7.54 2.08 1.06
C THR A 231 -6.88 1.49 2.32
N PRO A 232 -6.78 0.15 2.48
CA PRO A 232 -6.05 -0.45 3.58
C PRO A 232 -4.56 -0.04 3.63
N ASN A 233 -4.00 0.00 4.82
CA ASN A 233 -2.55 0.13 5.05
C ASN A 233 -2.12 -0.80 6.18
N GLY A 234 -2.18 -2.10 5.93
CA GLY A 234 -1.81 -3.14 6.88
C GLY A 234 -2.75 -3.30 8.08
N THR A 235 -2.24 -3.99 9.09
CA THR A 235 -2.95 -4.33 10.32
C THR A 235 -2.44 -3.50 11.51
N GLY A 236 -3.26 -3.38 12.56
CA GLY A 236 -2.84 -2.80 13.85
C GLY A 236 -2.90 -1.27 13.95
N ASN A 237 -3.05 -0.52 12.85
CA ASN A 237 -3.24 0.92 12.89
C ASN A 237 -4.67 1.31 13.34
N PRO A 238 -4.95 2.58 13.68
CA PRO A 238 -6.29 3.00 14.13
C PRO A 238 -7.41 2.73 13.10
N PHE A 239 -7.15 2.86 11.79
CA PHE A 239 -8.12 2.55 10.75
C PHE A 239 -8.53 1.07 10.77
N TRP A 240 -7.53 0.16 10.84
CA TRP A 240 -7.77 -1.28 11.00
C TRP A 240 -8.50 -1.61 12.31
N ASN A 241 -8.11 -0.98 13.43
CA ASN A 241 -8.77 -1.20 14.72
C ASN A 241 -10.26 -0.80 14.67
N LYS A 242 -10.60 0.33 14.04
CA LYS A 242 -12.00 0.74 13.82
C LYS A 242 -12.74 -0.30 12.99
N ARG A 243 -12.13 -0.76 11.88
CA ARG A 243 -12.74 -1.73 10.98
C ARG A 243 -13.05 -3.07 11.63
N PHE A 244 -12.15 -3.60 12.45
CA PHE A 244 -12.25 -4.98 12.94
C PHE A 244 -12.60 -5.12 14.42
N LYS A 245 -12.44 -4.05 15.22
CA LYS A 245 -12.60 -4.14 16.69
C LYS A 245 -13.60 -3.16 17.27
N ILE A 246 -13.84 -2.01 16.63
CA ILE A 246 -14.59 -0.92 17.25
C ILE A 246 -15.94 -0.72 16.58
N TYR A 247 -15.98 -0.60 15.25
CA TYR A 247 -17.19 -0.26 14.52
C TYR A 247 -18.06 -1.48 14.23
N LYS A 248 -19.37 -1.26 14.26
CA LYS A 248 -20.38 -2.26 13.86
C LYS A 248 -20.44 -2.35 12.34
N PRO A 249 -21.01 -3.43 11.77
CA PRO A 249 -21.12 -3.60 10.31
C PRO A 249 -21.83 -2.44 9.60
N ASP A 250 -22.84 -1.81 10.20
CA ASP A 250 -23.59 -0.67 9.63
C ASP A 250 -22.79 0.65 9.64
N GLN A 251 -21.73 0.74 10.44
CA GLN A 251 -20.78 1.86 10.46
C GLN A 251 -19.64 1.70 9.44
N ILE A 252 -19.61 0.59 8.71
CA ILE A 252 -18.56 0.28 7.74
C ILE A 252 -19.17 0.25 6.34
N PHE A 253 -18.63 1.07 5.44
CA PHE A 253 -19.01 1.08 4.04
C PHE A 253 -17.87 0.57 3.18
N THR A 254 -18.08 -0.58 2.55
CA THR A 254 -17.10 -1.19 1.64
C THR A 254 -17.39 -0.78 0.20
N PHE A 255 -16.40 -0.13 -0.43
CA PHE A 255 -16.49 0.32 -1.81
C PHE A 255 -15.51 -0.46 -2.69
N HIS A 256 -15.83 -1.74 -2.91
CA HIS A 256 -15.01 -2.68 -3.69
C HIS A 256 -15.15 -2.43 -5.20
N TRP A 257 -14.11 -2.69 -5.99
CA TRP A 257 -14.09 -2.48 -7.44
C TRP A 257 -15.25 -3.16 -8.18
N ARG A 258 -15.74 -4.30 -7.69
CA ARG A 258 -16.91 -4.99 -8.26
C ARG A 258 -18.21 -4.17 -8.19
N SER A 259 -18.23 -3.15 -7.35
CA SER A 259 -19.36 -2.21 -7.25
C SER A 259 -19.23 -1.02 -8.22
N ASP A 260 -18.13 -0.90 -8.95
CA ASP A 260 -17.92 0.13 -9.94
C ASP A 260 -18.40 -0.36 -11.31
N SER A 261 -19.47 0.23 -11.80
CA SER A 261 -20.07 -0.15 -13.09
C SER A 261 -19.14 0.00 -14.31
N ARG A 262 -17.98 0.65 -14.16
CA ARG A 262 -16.95 0.82 -15.21
C ARG A 262 -15.95 -0.34 -15.25
N LYS A 263 -15.84 -1.13 -14.16
CA LYS A 263 -14.81 -2.15 -13.96
C LYS A 263 -15.41 -3.56 -14.11
N ASP A 264 -14.61 -4.48 -14.63
CA ASP A 264 -14.96 -5.89 -14.80
C ASP A 264 -13.75 -6.80 -14.53
N GLU A 265 -13.92 -8.11 -14.70
CA GLU A 265 -12.84 -9.07 -14.49
C GLU A 265 -11.66 -8.87 -15.46
N ALA A 266 -11.90 -8.35 -16.68
CA ALA A 266 -10.83 -8.03 -17.61
C ALA A 266 -10.00 -6.83 -17.13
N TRP A 267 -10.66 -5.79 -16.59
CA TRP A 267 -9.98 -4.70 -15.90
C TRP A 267 -9.15 -5.21 -14.72
N TYR A 268 -9.71 -6.09 -13.89
CA TYR A 268 -9.02 -6.67 -12.74
C TYR A 268 -7.79 -7.48 -13.16
N ALA A 269 -7.94 -8.38 -14.16
CA ALA A 269 -6.83 -9.16 -14.68
C ALA A 269 -5.67 -8.27 -15.19
N LYS A 270 -5.99 -7.14 -15.85
CA LYS A 270 -5.00 -6.16 -16.28
C LYS A 270 -4.27 -5.55 -15.07
N GLN A 271 -4.98 -5.15 -14.01
CA GLN A 271 -4.35 -4.59 -12.81
C GLN A 271 -3.40 -5.59 -12.15
N VAL A 272 -3.83 -6.86 -12.01
CA VAL A 272 -2.99 -7.94 -11.44
C VAL A 272 -1.73 -8.18 -12.30
N ALA A 273 -1.82 -8.05 -13.62
CA ALA A 273 -0.67 -8.20 -14.51
C ALA A 273 0.31 -7.02 -14.45
N GLU A 274 -0.18 -5.80 -14.21
CA GLU A 274 0.62 -4.57 -14.28
C GLU A 274 1.17 -4.13 -12.92
N LEU A 275 0.48 -4.45 -11.82
CA LEU A 275 0.82 -3.98 -10.48
C LEU A 275 1.51 -5.07 -9.65
N ASP A 276 2.27 -4.64 -8.66
CA ASP A 276 2.82 -5.51 -7.62
C ASP A 276 1.69 -6.10 -6.75
N ALA A 277 1.85 -7.34 -6.28
CA ALA A 277 0.82 -8.04 -5.51
C ALA A 277 0.41 -7.31 -4.21
N VAL A 278 1.35 -6.64 -3.52
CA VAL A 278 1.02 -5.82 -2.33
C VAL A 278 0.18 -4.61 -2.74
N THR A 279 0.53 -3.98 -3.86
CA THR A 279 -0.25 -2.87 -4.42
C THR A 279 -1.65 -3.32 -4.83
N VAL A 280 -1.79 -4.50 -5.46
CA VAL A 280 -3.11 -5.07 -5.79
C VAL A 280 -3.92 -5.32 -4.51
N ALA A 281 -3.32 -5.98 -3.51
CA ALA A 281 -3.96 -6.25 -2.23
C ALA A 281 -4.45 -4.97 -1.54
N GLN A 282 -3.61 -3.93 -1.52
CA GLN A 282 -3.88 -2.66 -0.88
C GLN A 282 -4.89 -1.80 -1.66
N GLU A 283 -4.61 -1.57 -2.95
CA GLU A 283 -5.29 -0.56 -3.74
C GLU A 283 -6.52 -1.10 -4.48
N ILE A 284 -6.62 -2.43 -4.65
CA ILE A 284 -7.68 -3.08 -5.43
C ILE A 284 -8.55 -4.00 -4.56
N ASP A 285 -7.94 -4.94 -3.81
CA ASP A 285 -8.66 -6.03 -3.16
C ASP A 285 -9.16 -5.72 -1.75
N ILE A 286 -8.79 -4.56 -1.19
CA ILE A 286 -9.10 -4.18 0.20
C ILE A 286 -8.58 -5.25 1.18
N ASN A 287 -7.40 -5.80 0.91
CA ASN A 287 -6.79 -6.84 1.73
C ASN A 287 -5.82 -6.22 2.74
N TYR A 288 -6.21 -6.20 4.00
CA TYR A 288 -5.41 -5.63 5.09
C TYR A 288 -4.17 -6.46 5.44
N SER A 289 -4.21 -7.77 5.26
CA SER A 289 -3.11 -8.65 5.65
C SER A 289 -1.90 -8.54 4.73
N ALA A 290 -2.13 -8.22 3.46
CA ALA A 290 -1.10 -8.07 2.44
C ALA A 290 -0.83 -6.60 2.04
N SER A 291 -1.45 -5.63 2.70
CA SER A 291 -1.51 -4.23 2.25
C SER A 291 -0.64 -3.26 3.05
N VAL A 292 0.40 -3.72 3.74
CA VAL A 292 1.31 -2.81 4.46
C VAL A 292 2.17 -2.06 3.44
N GLU A 293 1.99 -0.74 3.36
CA GLU A 293 2.79 0.09 2.46
C GLU A 293 4.27 -0.10 2.75
N GLY A 294 5.02 -0.47 1.73
CA GLY A 294 6.46 -0.66 1.82
C GLY A 294 6.93 -1.97 2.45
N VAL A 295 6.07 -2.83 3.03
CA VAL A 295 6.51 -4.14 3.51
C VAL A 295 7.05 -4.97 2.35
N LEU A 296 8.26 -5.45 2.52
CA LEU A 296 8.94 -6.18 1.47
C LEU A 296 8.40 -7.61 1.32
N ILE A 297 8.20 -8.32 2.43
CA ILE A 297 7.72 -9.72 2.45
C ILE A 297 6.54 -9.82 3.44
N PRO A 298 5.29 -9.88 2.94
CA PRO A 298 4.11 -10.07 3.79
C PRO A 298 4.18 -11.34 4.64
N SER A 299 3.69 -11.29 5.86
CA SER A 299 3.72 -12.41 6.80
C SER A 299 2.98 -13.66 6.30
N GLU A 300 1.93 -13.48 5.52
CA GLU A 300 1.19 -14.60 4.89
C GLU A 300 2.05 -15.37 3.88
N TRP A 301 2.99 -14.68 3.18
CA TRP A 301 3.93 -15.34 2.28
C TRP A 301 4.96 -16.16 3.06
N VAL A 302 5.40 -15.64 4.21
CA VAL A 302 6.30 -16.36 5.11
C VAL A 302 5.62 -17.62 5.65
N GLN A 303 4.36 -17.52 6.07
CA GLN A 303 3.57 -18.66 6.55
C GLN A 303 3.33 -19.71 5.46
N SER A 304 3.15 -19.30 4.22
CA SER A 304 3.02 -20.22 3.09
C SER A 304 4.29 -21.02 2.84
N ALA A 305 5.47 -20.44 3.10
CA ALA A 305 6.76 -21.07 2.91
C ALA A 305 7.11 -22.11 3.99
N VAL A 306 6.44 -22.09 5.15
CA VAL A 306 6.67 -23.07 6.21
C VAL A 306 6.24 -24.46 5.72
N ASN A 307 7.21 -25.39 5.63
CA ASN A 307 7.04 -26.73 5.07
C ASN A 307 6.34 -26.75 3.70
N ALA A 308 6.66 -25.82 2.82
CA ALA A 308 6.05 -25.72 1.50
C ALA A 308 6.30 -26.94 0.62
N ASP A 309 7.44 -27.60 0.77
CA ASP A 309 7.76 -28.88 0.13
C ASP A 309 6.73 -29.98 0.44
N ARG A 310 6.31 -30.08 1.71
CA ARG A 310 5.28 -31.05 2.14
C ARG A 310 3.89 -30.65 1.62
N LYS A 311 3.56 -29.35 1.64
CA LYS A 311 2.29 -28.82 1.11
C LYS A 311 2.14 -29.04 -0.39
N LEU A 312 3.25 -28.96 -1.13
CA LEU A 312 3.27 -29.07 -2.59
C LEU A 312 3.71 -30.46 -3.11
N GLY A 313 4.19 -31.34 -2.22
CA GLY A 313 4.50 -32.74 -2.54
C GLY A 313 5.80 -32.93 -3.33
N PHE A 314 6.83 -32.10 -3.12
CA PHE A 314 8.14 -32.29 -3.76
C PHE A 314 9.26 -32.55 -2.74
N THR A 315 10.38 -33.12 -3.22
CA THR A 315 11.54 -33.44 -2.38
C THR A 315 12.59 -32.33 -2.51
N ILE A 316 13.18 -31.92 -1.38
CA ILE A 316 14.29 -30.98 -1.37
C ILE A 316 15.54 -31.66 -1.95
N THR A 317 16.15 -30.99 -2.91
CA THR A 317 17.41 -31.39 -3.56
C THR A 317 18.44 -30.25 -3.46
N GLY A 318 19.67 -30.52 -3.86
CA GLY A 318 20.74 -29.52 -3.88
C GLY A 318 21.76 -29.65 -2.74
N ALA A 319 22.83 -28.87 -2.81
CA ALA A 319 23.92 -28.90 -1.84
C ALA A 319 23.52 -28.20 -0.52
N LYS A 320 24.10 -28.70 0.57
CA LYS A 320 24.06 -28.01 1.87
C LYS A 320 24.99 -26.80 1.81
N ARG A 321 24.54 -25.67 2.28
CA ARG A 321 25.27 -24.38 2.29
C ARG A 321 24.93 -23.59 3.55
N ALA A 322 25.80 -22.63 3.87
CA ALA A 322 25.53 -21.68 4.94
C ALA A 322 25.75 -20.23 4.49
N ALA A 323 25.15 -19.29 5.23
CA ALA A 323 25.37 -17.87 5.04
C ALA A 323 25.42 -17.14 6.40
N LEU A 324 26.51 -16.41 6.64
CA LEU A 324 26.79 -15.72 7.89
C LEU A 324 26.56 -14.21 7.74
N ASP A 325 25.70 -13.68 8.57
CA ASP A 325 25.59 -12.25 8.86
C ASP A 325 26.43 -11.94 10.12
N VAL A 326 27.40 -11.03 9.98
CA VAL A 326 28.37 -10.70 11.05
C VAL A 326 27.97 -9.39 11.72
N ALA A 327 27.79 -9.45 13.03
CA ALA A 327 27.51 -8.28 13.86
C ALA A 327 28.73 -7.85 14.69
N ASP A 328 28.77 -6.56 15.04
CA ASP A 328 29.74 -5.97 15.97
C ASP A 328 29.43 -6.29 17.43
N GLU A 329 30.33 -5.87 18.35
CA GLU A 329 30.17 -5.97 19.81
C GLU A 329 28.94 -5.26 20.40
N GLY A 330 28.09 -4.66 19.56
CA GLY A 330 26.90 -3.90 19.94
C GLY A 330 25.72 -4.74 20.41
N LYS A 331 24.51 -4.23 20.14
CA LYS A 331 23.24 -4.92 20.45
C LYS A 331 22.88 -5.97 19.40
N ASP A 332 23.46 -5.87 18.20
CA ASP A 332 23.22 -6.80 17.09
C ASP A 332 23.90 -8.14 17.36
N LYS A 333 23.38 -9.19 16.76
CA LYS A 333 23.87 -10.55 16.94
C LYS A 333 24.34 -11.13 15.60
N ASN A 334 25.33 -12.00 15.66
CA ASN A 334 25.69 -12.84 14.54
C ASN A 334 24.58 -13.84 14.24
N ALA A 335 24.28 -14.10 12.99
CA ALA A 335 23.30 -15.10 12.57
C ALA A 335 23.84 -15.95 11.42
N LEU A 336 23.60 -17.26 11.47
CA LEU A 336 24.05 -18.21 10.46
C LEU A 336 22.85 -18.95 9.88
N CYS A 337 22.50 -18.67 8.63
CA CYS A 337 21.53 -19.46 7.88
C CYS A 337 22.19 -20.74 7.38
N ILE A 338 21.62 -21.89 7.72
CA ILE A 338 22.04 -23.21 7.23
C ILE A 338 20.87 -23.82 6.47
N GLY A 339 21.13 -24.34 5.26
CA GLY A 339 20.07 -24.91 4.45
C GLY A 339 20.57 -25.90 3.41
N GLN A 340 19.64 -26.61 2.78
CA GLN A 340 19.88 -27.49 1.64
C GLN A 340 19.04 -27.04 0.45
N GLY A 341 19.69 -26.76 -0.67
CA GLY A 341 19.01 -26.30 -1.88
C GLY A 341 18.17 -25.04 -1.62
N ILE A 342 16.84 -25.20 -1.68
CA ILE A 342 15.88 -24.12 -1.45
C ILE A 342 15.27 -24.14 -0.03
N ALA A 343 15.71 -25.05 0.85
CA ALA A 343 15.19 -25.15 2.21
C ALA A 343 16.14 -24.52 3.22
N VAL A 344 15.61 -23.68 4.09
CA VAL A 344 16.27 -23.19 5.31
C VAL A 344 15.96 -24.16 6.43
N GLU A 345 17.00 -24.80 6.96
CA GLU A 345 16.87 -25.85 7.98
C GLU A 345 17.08 -25.28 9.39
N GLN A 346 18.07 -24.39 9.58
CA GLN A 346 18.43 -23.80 10.86
C GLN A 346 18.89 -22.35 10.69
N VAL A 347 18.68 -21.52 11.71
CA VAL A 347 19.22 -20.16 11.77
C VAL A 347 19.66 -19.83 13.19
N PRO A 348 20.79 -20.44 13.68
CA PRO A 348 21.35 -20.10 14.96
C PRO A 348 21.83 -18.64 15.01
N GLU A 349 21.70 -18.04 16.20
CA GLU A 349 22.01 -16.66 16.50
C GLU A 349 22.83 -16.58 17.79
N TRP A 350 23.85 -15.72 17.84
CA TRP A 350 24.67 -15.51 19.03
C TRP A 350 25.22 -14.09 19.13
N SER A 351 25.47 -13.65 20.37
CA SER A 351 26.06 -12.33 20.62
C SER A 351 27.52 -12.28 20.20
N GLY A 352 27.93 -11.20 19.54
CA GLY A 352 29.35 -10.86 19.29
C GLY A 352 30.06 -10.25 20.50
N LYS A 353 29.33 -9.92 21.57
CA LYS A 353 29.86 -9.21 22.74
C LYS A 353 30.95 -10.00 23.44
N GLY A 354 32.15 -9.42 23.57
CA GLY A 354 33.31 -10.05 24.17
C GLY A 354 33.98 -11.14 23.32
N SER A 355 33.62 -11.26 22.05
CA SER A 355 34.21 -12.19 21.07
C SER A 355 34.76 -11.40 19.90
N ASP A 356 35.97 -11.75 19.48
CA ASP A 356 36.55 -11.24 18.24
C ASP A 356 35.92 -11.93 17.01
N ILE A 357 36.32 -11.49 15.82
CA ILE A 357 35.83 -12.07 14.55
C ILE A 357 36.26 -13.55 14.46
N LEU A 358 37.45 -13.88 14.94
CA LEU A 358 37.95 -15.26 14.96
C LEU A 358 37.00 -16.19 15.75
N GLY A 359 36.57 -15.78 16.96
CA GLY A 359 35.62 -16.55 17.76
C GLY A 359 34.26 -16.70 17.06
N THR A 360 33.84 -15.69 16.32
CA THR A 360 32.61 -15.75 15.51
C THR A 360 32.77 -16.77 14.36
N VAL A 361 33.90 -16.78 13.63
CA VAL A 361 34.16 -17.74 12.55
C VAL A 361 34.33 -19.16 13.09
N GLN A 362 35.00 -19.35 14.23
CA GLN A 362 35.12 -20.66 14.88
C GLN A 362 33.74 -21.24 15.22
N LYS A 363 32.85 -20.43 15.77
CA LYS A 363 31.48 -20.85 16.10
C LYS A 363 30.66 -21.17 14.86
N ALA A 364 30.77 -20.36 13.80
CA ALA A 364 30.15 -20.62 12.51
C ALA A 364 30.64 -21.93 11.90
N PHE A 365 31.94 -22.20 11.96
CA PHE A 365 32.54 -23.46 11.49
C PHE A 365 32.04 -24.67 12.28
N GLY A 366 31.90 -24.57 13.60
CA GLY A 366 31.28 -25.62 14.41
C GLY A 366 29.88 -25.98 13.96
N TYR A 367 29.00 -24.98 13.72
CA TYR A 367 27.67 -25.22 13.18
C TYR A 367 27.71 -25.83 11.77
N CYS A 368 28.67 -25.42 10.92
CA CYS A 368 28.86 -26.01 9.60
C CYS A 368 29.27 -27.47 9.69
N ASP A 369 30.15 -27.83 10.62
CA ASP A 369 30.57 -29.23 10.85
C ASP A 369 29.40 -30.09 11.31
N ASP A 370 28.62 -29.61 12.29
CA ASP A 370 27.46 -30.32 12.81
C ASP A 370 26.38 -30.56 11.73
N ALA A 371 26.28 -29.66 10.76
CA ALA A 371 25.35 -29.76 9.65
C ALA A 371 25.95 -30.37 8.36
N GLU A 372 27.23 -30.75 8.37
CA GLU A 372 28.00 -31.28 7.20
C GLU A 372 27.99 -30.27 6.03
N VAL A 373 28.23 -28.99 6.30
CA VAL A 373 28.29 -27.91 5.31
C VAL A 373 29.74 -27.61 4.97
N ALA A 374 30.08 -27.65 3.68
CA ALA A 374 31.40 -27.34 3.17
C ALA A 374 31.49 -26.00 2.40
N ASP A 375 30.42 -25.25 2.27
CA ASP A 375 30.37 -23.95 1.56
C ASP A 375 29.62 -22.92 2.38
N MET A 376 30.31 -21.86 2.80
CA MET A 376 29.75 -20.77 3.59
C MET A 376 29.95 -19.42 2.89
N ARG A 377 28.87 -18.66 2.74
CA ARG A 377 28.94 -17.28 2.29
C ARG A 377 28.91 -16.36 3.52
N PHE A 378 29.52 -15.18 3.45
CA PHE A 378 29.44 -14.21 4.58
C PHE A 378 29.28 -12.77 4.07
N ASP A 379 28.63 -11.92 4.87
CA ASP A 379 28.62 -10.47 4.61
C ASP A 379 30.03 -9.90 4.85
N SER A 380 30.58 -9.29 3.82
CA SER A 380 31.92 -8.68 3.87
C SER A 380 31.89 -7.16 4.00
N ASP A 381 30.73 -6.56 4.18
CA ASP A 381 30.63 -5.14 4.54
C ASP A 381 31.10 -4.93 6.00
N GLY A 382 31.76 -3.83 6.27
CA GLY A 382 32.24 -3.49 7.62
C GLY A 382 33.18 -4.54 8.22
N LEU A 383 32.85 -5.06 9.39
CA LEU A 383 33.67 -6.03 10.15
C LEU A 383 33.83 -7.39 9.47
N GLY A 384 32.88 -7.78 8.63
CA GLY A 384 32.96 -9.03 7.86
C GLY A 384 34.19 -9.13 6.97
N ALA A 385 34.91 -8.03 6.73
CA ALA A 385 36.17 -8.06 5.98
C ALA A 385 37.27 -8.95 6.64
N GLY A 386 37.23 -9.13 7.98
CA GLY A 386 38.15 -9.99 8.73
C GLY A 386 37.91 -11.50 8.56
N VAL A 387 36.64 -11.89 8.29
CA VAL A 387 36.23 -13.31 8.22
C VAL A 387 37.09 -14.16 7.26
N ARG A 388 37.50 -13.58 6.13
CA ARG A 388 38.30 -14.30 5.13
C ARG A 388 39.67 -14.73 5.67
N GLY A 389 40.36 -13.85 6.40
CA GLY A 389 41.67 -14.14 7.00
C GLY A 389 41.55 -15.23 8.07
N ASP A 390 40.60 -15.10 8.96
CA ASP A 390 40.34 -16.04 10.05
C ASP A 390 39.92 -17.41 9.53
N ALA A 391 39.03 -17.45 8.54
CA ALA A 391 38.60 -18.70 7.89
C ALA A 391 39.74 -19.43 7.21
N ARG A 392 40.68 -18.72 6.54
CA ARG A 392 41.87 -19.32 5.96
C ARG A 392 42.74 -19.92 7.05
N MET A 393 43.05 -19.19 8.09
CA MET A 393 43.83 -19.68 9.22
C MET A 393 43.21 -20.93 9.86
N LEU A 394 41.91 -20.93 10.08
CA LEU A 394 41.17 -22.08 10.63
C LEU A 394 41.22 -23.29 9.68
N ASN A 395 41.11 -23.11 8.38
CA ASN A 395 41.23 -24.18 7.40
C ASN A 395 42.67 -24.76 7.37
N GLU A 396 43.71 -23.92 7.50
CA GLU A 396 45.09 -24.36 7.64
C GLU A 396 45.31 -25.23 8.90
N ILE A 397 44.78 -24.80 10.05
CA ILE A 397 44.78 -25.57 11.29
C ILE A 397 44.09 -26.93 11.10
N ARG A 398 42.92 -26.95 10.48
CA ARG A 398 42.09 -28.15 10.22
C ARG A 398 42.84 -29.15 9.33
N THR A 399 43.54 -28.65 8.32
CA THR A 399 44.29 -29.49 7.37
C THR A 399 45.56 -30.08 7.99
N ASN A 400 46.23 -29.32 8.87
CA ASN A 400 47.51 -29.70 9.49
C ASN A 400 47.35 -30.42 10.85
N ALA A 401 46.11 -30.66 11.32
CA ALA A 401 45.86 -31.40 12.57
C ALA A 401 46.20 -32.89 12.42
N ASP A 402 46.52 -33.58 13.51
CA ASP A 402 46.75 -35.03 13.55
C ASP A 402 45.54 -35.85 13.01
N ASN A 403 44.34 -35.31 13.16
CA ASN A 403 43.13 -35.83 12.54
C ASN A 403 42.50 -34.74 11.66
N PRO A 404 42.84 -34.66 10.36
CA PRO A 404 42.40 -33.60 9.46
C PRO A 404 40.89 -33.58 9.30
N ALA A 405 40.27 -32.38 9.47
CA ALA A 405 38.88 -32.16 9.19
C ALA A 405 38.68 -31.54 7.78
N PRO A 406 37.56 -31.78 7.13
CA PRO A 406 37.25 -31.16 5.83
C PRO A 406 37.31 -29.62 5.91
N THR A 407 37.88 -28.99 4.89
CA THR A 407 37.90 -27.53 4.80
C THR A 407 36.52 -26.96 4.47
N ILE A 408 36.20 -25.77 4.99
CA ILE A 408 34.98 -25.05 4.67
C ILE A 408 35.36 -23.92 3.70
N LYS A 409 34.88 -24.02 2.48
CA LYS A 409 35.03 -22.96 1.49
C LYS A 409 34.27 -21.73 1.92
N VAL A 410 34.90 -20.55 1.96
CA VAL A 410 34.24 -19.30 2.29
C VAL A 410 34.24 -18.34 1.11
N SER A 411 33.11 -17.69 0.89
CA SER A 411 32.92 -16.70 -0.18
C SER A 411 32.31 -15.41 0.37
N ALA A 412 32.90 -14.28 -0.01
CA ALA A 412 32.40 -12.97 0.40
C ALA A 412 31.20 -12.55 -0.45
N TRP A 413 30.21 -12.00 0.19
CA TRP A 413 29.13 -11.25 -0.44
C TRP A 413 29.13 -9.83 0.12
N ARG A 414 28.80 -8.83 -0.71
CA ARG A 414 28.82 -7.42 -0.31
C ARG A 414 27.51 -6.75 -0.68
N GLY A 415 26.76 -6.32 0.32
CA GLY A 415 25.47 -5.64 0.15
C GLY A 415 25.59 -4.26 -0.50
N SER A 416 26.68 -3.55 -0.20
CA SER A 416 26.99 -2.23 -0.76
C SER A 416 27.48 -2.27 -2.22
N ALA A 417 27.80 -3.45 -2.76
CA ALA A 417 28.31 -3.60 -4.12
C ALA A 417 27.25 -3.24 -5.19
N ALA A 418 27.73 -3.11 -6.43
CA ALA A 418 26.87 -2.94 -7.58
C ALA A 418 25.93 -4.14 -7.78
N VAL A 419 24.84 -3.88 -8.43
CA VAL A 419 23.79 -4.86 -8.77
C VAL A 419 24.37 -5.98 -9.64
N ALA A 420 24.02 -7.22 -9.32
CA ALA A 420 24.41 -8.39 -10.12
C ALA A 420 23.58 -8.44 -11.41
N ASN A 421 24.21 -8.84 -12.52
CA ASN A 421 23.58 -8.96 -13.84
C ASN A 421 22.73 -7.71 -14.20
N PRO A 422 23.31 -6.51 -14.29
CA PRO A 422 22.57 -5.25 -14.41
C PRO A 422 21.69 -5.17 -15.67
N THR A 423 22.03 -5.89 -16.73
CA THR A 423 21.30 -5.92 -18.01
C THR A 423 20.22 -7.01 -18.09
N LYS A 424 20.07 -7.84 -17.06
CA LYS A 424 18.98 -8.82 -17.01
C LYS A 424 17.69 -8.17 -16.51
N PRO A 425 16.51 -8.65 -16.98
CA PRO A 425 15.23 -8.24 -16.43
C PRO A 425 15.13 -8.50 -14.94
N ILE A 426 14.35 -7.67 -14.24
CA ILE A 426 14.05 -7.88 -12.82
C ILE A 426 13.30 -9.20 -12.62
N PRO A 427 13.58 -9.94 -11.54
CA PRO A 427 12.80 -11.13 -11.20
C PRO A 427 11.37 -10.74 -10.80
N THR A 428 10.40 -11.53 -11.25
CA THR A 428 8.98 -11.37 -10.93
C THR A 428 8.35 -12.73 -10.62
N ALA A 429 7.24 -12.73 -9.90
CA ALA A 429 6.46 -13.95 -9.69
C ALA A 429 5.52 -14.29 -10.86
N ASN A 430 5.37 -13.39 -11.81
CA ASN A 430 4.57 -13.63 -13.02
C ASN A 430 5.37 -14.45 -14.04
N PRO A 431 4.70 -15.35 -14.80
CA PRO A 431 5.37 -16.18 -15.81
C PRO A 431 6.04 -15.38 -16.94
N THR A 432 5.55 -14.18 -17.21
CA THR A 432 6.10 -13.30 -18.25
C THR A 432 7.04 -12.29 -17.62
N PRO A 433 8.36 -12.38 -17.87
CA PRO A 433 9.32 -11.38 -17.39
C PRO A 433 9.00 -9.98 -17.92
N ARG A 434 9.11 -8.96 -17.09
CA ARG A 434 9.06 -7.56 -17.52
C ARG A 434 10.37 -7.21 -18.24
N LYS A 435 10.35 -7.28 -19.56
CA LYS A 435 11.51 -6.95 -20.41
C LYS A 435 11.90 -5.46 -20.39
N ASP A 436 10.99 -4.61 -19.94
CA ASP A 436 11.11 -3.15 -19.87
C ASP A 436 11.87 -2.64 -18.62
N ARG A 437 12.16 -3.51 -17.64
CA ARG A 437 12.85 -3.13 -16.41
C ARG A 437 14.05 -4.02 -16.16
N LEU A 438 15.24 -3.42 -16.11
CA LEU A 438 16.51 -4.10 -15.90
C LEU A 438 16.96 -3.96 -14.43
N ASN A 439 17.71 -4.93 -13.93
CA ASN A 439 18.23 -4.92 -12.56
C ASN A 439 19.01 -3.63 -12.25
N GLY A 440 19.87 -3.18 -13.16
CA GLY A 440 20.69 -1.98 -12.99
C GLY A 440 19.89 -0.68 -12.89
N ASP A 441 18.70 -0.63 -13.51
CA ASP A 441 17.83 0.55 -13.49
C ASP A 441 16.89 0.53 -12.28
N TYR A 442 16.64 -0.66 -11.71
CA TYR A 442 15.59 -0.86 -10.71
C TYR A 442 16.12 -0.87 -9.27
N PHE A 443 17.31 -1.42 -9.02
CA PHE A 443 17.88 -1.55 -7.68
C PHE A 443 19.02 -0.55 -7.44
N ALA A 444 19.09 -0.02 -6.21
CA ALA A 444 20.16 0.90 -5.82
C ALA A 444 21.50 0.20 -5.60
N ASN A 445 21.50 -1.04 -5.07
CA ASN A 445 22.68 -1.83 -4.74
C ASN A 445 22.35 -3.34 -4.68
N ALA A 446 23.35 -4.16 -4.42
CA ALA A 446 23.19 -5.61 -4.30
C ALA A 446 22.30 -6.03 -3.13
N LYS A 447 22.28 -5.27 -2.01
CA LYS A 447 21.39 -5.53 -0.87
C LYS A 447 19.93 -5.40 -1.27
N ALA A 448 19.56 -4.31 -1.95
CA ALA A 448 18.21 -4.10 -2.43
C ALA A 448 17.77 -5.21 -3.42
N GLN A 449 18.70 -5.63 -4.31
CA GLN A 449 18.45 -6.76 -5.22
C GLN A 449 18.26 -8.08 -4.45
N GLY A 450 19.15 -8.41 -3.51
CA GLY A 450 19.08 -9.65 -2.73
C GLY A 450 17.77 -9.79 -1.97
N TRP A 451 17.35 -8.73 -1.29
CA TRP A 451 16.07 -8.67 -0.59
C TRP A 451 14.88 -8.79 -1.55
N TRP A 452 14.95 -8.17 -2.73
CA TRP A 452 13.88 -8.28 -3.73
C TRP A 452 13.78 -9.68 -4.33
N GLU A 453 14.90 -10.34 -4.60
CA GLU A 453 14.92 -11.72 -5.08
C GLU A 453 14.36 -12.70 -4.04
N LEU A 454 14.69 -12.47 -2.75
CA LEU A 454 14.09 -13.22 -1.64
C LEU A 454 12.57 -13.00 -1.58
N ARG A 455 12.10 -11.75 -1.70
CA ARG A 455 10.67 -11.42 -1.81
C ARG A 455 9.98 -12.21 -2.92
N VAL A 456 10.58 -12.28 -4.10
CA VAL A 456 9.99 -12.98 -5.25
C VAL A 456 9.87 -14.48 -5.00
N ARG A 457 10.85 -15.11 -4.32
CA ARG A 457 10.77 -16.50 -3.90
C ARG A 457 9.59 -16.74 -2.95
N PHE A 458 9.42 -15.91 -1.94
CA PHE A 458 8.27 -15.98 -1.04
C PHE A 458 6.95 -15.79 -1.77
N GLN A 459 6.87 -14.84 -2.70
CA GLN A 459 5.67 -14.59 -3.50
C GLN A 459 5.32 -15.81 -4.37
N ARG A 460 6.31 -16.40 -5.05
CA ARG A 460 6.12 -17.62 -5.86
C ARG A 460 5.65 -18.78 -5.01
N THR A 461 6.25 -18.97 -3.84
CA THR A 461 5.85 -20.04 -2.89
C THR A 461 4.42 -19.84 -2.41
N HIS A 462 4.04 -18.61 -2.05
CA HIS A 462 2.68 -18.30 -1.63
C HIS A 462 1.67 -18.61 -2.75
N ARG A 463 1.96 -18.18 -3.98
CA ARG A 463 1.11 -18.47 -5.13
C ARG A 463 1.01 -19.95 -5.43
N ALA A 464 2.13 -20.69 -5.36
CA ALA A 464 2.13 -22.14 -5.55
C ALA A 464 1.24 -22.86 -4.52
N VAL A 465 1.22 -22.39 -3.26
CA VAL A 465 0.41 -22.97 -2.18
C VAL A 465 -1.06 -22.58 -2.28
N THR A 466 -1.38 -21.38 -2.78
CA THR A 466 -2.75 -20.83 -2.73
C THR A 466 -3.50 -20.88 -4.05
N GLU A 467 -2.80 -20.89 -5.20
CA GLU A 467 -3.38 -20.86 -6.54
C GLU A 467 -3.25 -22.21 -7.24
N LYS A 468 -4.35 -22.90 -7.53
CA LYS A 468 -4.36 -24.25 -8.13
C LYS A 468 -3.65 -24.36 -9.48
N ASP A 469 -3.71 -23.32 -10.30
CA ASP A 469 -3.20 -23.35 -11.68
C ASP A 469 -1.86 -22.61 -11.84
N TYR A 470 -1.25 -22.18 -10.73
CA TYR A 470 0.04 -21.51 -10.78
C TYR A 470 1.16 -22.48 -11.16
N LYS A 471 1.82 -22.23 -12.28
CA LYS A 471 2.97 -23.01 -12.73
C LYS A 471 4.25 -22.48 -12.09
N TYR A 472 5.03 -23.35 -11.50
CA TYR A 472 6.27 -23.02 -10.80
C TYR A 472 7.36 -24.07 -11.07
N ASP A 473 8.61 -23.62 -10.94
CA ASP A 473 9.77 -24.50 -10.80
C ASP A 473 10.07 -24.61 -9.30
N PRO A 474 10.19 -25.82 -8.72
CA PRO A 474 10.56 -25.97 -7.31
C PRO A 474 11.83 -25.19 -6.93
N ASP A 475 12.84 -25.11 -7.79
CA ASP A 475 14.09 -24.36 -7.51
C ASP A 475 13.91 -22.85 -7.39
N ASP A 476 12.77 -22.32 -7.84
CA ASP A 476 12.40 -20.91 -7.72
C ASP A 476 11.67 -20.57 -6.42
N LEU A 477 11.30 -21.56 -5.63
CA LEU A 477 10.58 -21.39 -4.36
C LEU A 477 11.53 -21.19 -3.18
N ILE A 478 10.94 -21.04 -2.00
CA ILE A 478 11.63 -21.08 -0.70
C ILE A 478 10.85 -21.98 0.26
N VAL A 479 11.56 -22.77 1.05
CA VAL A 479 11.00 -23.59 2.11
C VAL A 479 11.64 -23.19 3.44
N LEU A 480 10.81 -22.96 4.44
CA LEU A 480 11.24 -22.76 5.83
C LEU A 480 10.83 -23.96 6.66
N ARG A 481 11.67 -24.45 7.56
CA ARG A 481 11.28 -25.47 8.52
C ARG A 481 10.49 -24.88 9.67
N GLU A 482 9.67 -25.69 10.32
CA GLU A 482 9.04 -25.33 11.59
C GLU A 482 10.10 -25.09 12.69
N GLY A 483 9.74 -24.28 13.71
CA GLY A 483 10.62 -24.02 14.83
C GLY A 483 11.66 -22.93 14.59
N LEU A 484 11.55 -22.17 13.49
CA LEU A 484 12.41 -21.01 13.23
C LEU A 484 11.81 -19.71 13.77
N GLU A 485 11.31 -19.77 15.02
CA GLU A 485 10.70 -18.61 15.68
C GLU A 485 11.68 -17.44 15.75
N GLY A 486 11.13 -16.22 15.66
CA GLY A 486 11.92 -15.00 15.51
C GLY A 486 12.29 -14.70 14.06
N LEU A 487 12.69 -15.68 13.25
CA LEU A 487 12.95 -15.48 11.82
C LEU A 487 11.70 -15.01 11.07
N TYR A 488 10.52 -15.59 11.38
CA TYR A 488 9.29 -15.26 10.65
C TYR A 488 8.89 -13.79 10.81
N SER A 489 9.07 -13.24 12.01
CA SER A 489 8.82 -11.81 12.25
C SER A 489 9.89 -10.93 11.61
N GLU A 490 11.16 -11.33 11.67
CA GLU A 490 12.26 -10.59 11.05
C GLU A 490 12.14 -10.54 9.51
N LEU A 491 11.68 -11.61 8.86
CA LEU A 491 11.45 -11.64 7.40
C LEU A 491 10.34 -10.66 6.95
N SER A 492 9.37 -10.38 7.81
CA SER A 492 8.25 -9.48 7.52
C SER A 492 8.48 -8.05 8.01
N GLN A 493 9.63 -7.75 8.61
CA GLN A 493 9.97 -6.44 9.14
C GLN A 493 10.48 -5.45 8.05
N PRO A 494 11.36 -5.86 7.09
CA PRO A 494 11.93 -4.93 6.14
C PRO A 494 10.89 -4.24 5.27
N THR A 495 11.13 -2.96 5.02
CA THR A 495 10.35 -2.13 4.11
C THR A 495 11.18 -1.69 2.91
N TYR A 496 10.52 -1.25 1.85
CA TYR A 496 11.20 -0.69 0.69
C TYR A 496 10.58 0.64 0.28
N THR A 497 11.42 1.48 -0.29
CA THR A 497 11.02 2.77 -0.86
C THR A 497 11.74 2.99 -2.19
N VAL A 498 11.34 4.02 -2.91
CA VAL A 498 11.98 4.42 -4.16
C VAL A 498 12.76 5.71 -3.91
N ASN A 499 14.06 5.73 -4.20
CA ASN A 499 14.88 6.93 -4.06
C ASN A 499 14.60 7.97 -5.17
N THR A 500 15.25 9.12 -5.11
CA THR A 500 15.09 10.21 -6.09
C THR A 500 15.49 9.82 -7.52
N ALA A 501 16.33 8.80 -7.70
CA ALA A 501 16.71 8.26 -9.00
C ALA A 501 15.74 7.16 -9.50
N GLY A 502 14.61 6.92 -8.81
CA GLY A 502 13.64 5.91 -9.19
C GLY A 502 14.03 4.46 -8.86
N LYS A 503 15.10 4.25 -8.07
CA LYS A 503 15.60 2.92 -7.71
C LYS A 503 15.10 2.47 -6.34
N ILE A 504 14.84 1.17 -6.21
CA ILE A 504 14.46 0.52 -4.95
C ILE A 504 15.63 0.59 -3.96
N ILE A 505 15.34 1.04 -2.76
CA ILE A 505 16.15 0.90 -1.55
C ILE A 505 15.37 0.13 -0.50
N VAL A 506 16.08 -0.65 0.32
CA VAL A 506 15.47 -1.46 1.39
C VAL A 506 15.95 -0.94 2.73
N ASP A 507 15.00 -0.62 3.59
CA ASP A 507 15.21 -0.38 5.01
C ASP A 507 14.87 -1.66 5.77
N LYS A 508 15.90 -2.30 6.33
CA LYS A 508 15.76 -3.56 7.06
C LYS A 508 15.25 -3.38 8.49
N ALA A 509 15.45 -2.21 9.08
CA ALA A 509 15.12 -1.90 10.46
C ALA A 509 14.35 -0.57 10.55
N PRO A 510 13.10 -0.49 10.03
CA PRO A 510 12.32 0.74 10.08
C PRO A 510 12.02 1.13 11.54
N ASP A 511 12.05 2.42 11.79
CA ASP A 511 11.78 3.15 13.04
C ASP A 511 11.60 2.32 14.34
N GLY A 512 12.72 2.15 15.07
CA GLY A 512 12.71 1.53 16.40
C GLY A 512 12.66 0.01 16.43
N THR A 513 12.70 -0.67 15.28
CA THR A 513 12.83 -2.12 15.23
C THR A 513 14.29 -2.56 15.37
N PRO A 514 14.57 -3.73 15.98
CA PRO A 514 15.93 -4.28 16.01
C PRO A 514 16.40 -4.72 14.63
N SER A 515 17.71 -4.84 14.42
CA SER A 515 18.28 -5.41 13.19
C SER A 515 17.77 -6.84 12.97
N PRO A 516 17.28 -7.20 11.76
CA PRO A 516 16.77 -8.53 11.46
C PRO A 516 17.90 -9.50 11.07
N ASN A 517 18.78 -9.82 12.00
CA ASN A 517 20.02 -10.54 11.74
C ASN A 517 19.79 -11.93 11.14
N LYS A 518 18.80 -12.69 11.63
CA LYS A 518 18.43 -13.98 11.06
C LYS A 518 17.94 -13.83 9.61
N ALA A 519 17.08 -12.83 9.36
CA ALA A 519 16.56 -12.60 8.02
C ALA A 519 17.64 -12.08 7.06
N ASP A 520 18.61 -11.27 7.53
CA ASP A 520 19.78 -10.86 6.73
C ASP A 520 20.61 -12.09 6.33
N SER A 521 20.87 -13.04 7.23
CA SER A 521 21.58 -14.28 6.89
C SER A 521 20.83 -15.13 5.85
N VAL A 522 19.51 -15.21 5.94
CA VAL A 522 18.66 -15.86 4.93
C VAL A 522 18.74 -15.11 3.58
N MET A 523 18.68 -13.79 3.60
CA MET A 523 18.83 -12.99 2.37
C MET A 523 20.18 -13.26 1.70
N ILE A 524 21.29 -13.29 2.45
CA ILE A 524 22.62 -13.60 1.92
C ILE A 524 22.68 -15.02 1.33
N TYR A 525 22.00 -15.99 1.93
CA TYR A 525 21.91 -17.37 1.45
C TYR A 525 21.32 -17.44 0.03
N TYR A 526 20.28 -16.67 -0.25
CA TYR A 526 19.61 -16.65 -1.55
C TYR A 526 20.11 -15.56 -2.50
N ALA A 527 20.91 -14.61 -2.04
CA ALA A 527 21.39 -13.51 -2.85
C ALA A 527 22.11 -14.00 -4.11
N PRO A 528 21.97 -13.31 -5.24
CA PRO A 528 22.65 -13.70 -6.48
C PRO A 528 24.16 -13.68 -6.31
N ARG A 529 24.85 -14.53 -7.07
CA ARG A 529 26.32 -14.51 -7.11
C ARG A 529 26.78 -13.22 -7.77
N GLN A 530 27.72 -12.55 -7.12
CA GLN A 530 28.38 -11.37 -7.65
C GLN A 530 29.52 -11.82 -8.57
N GLY A 531 29.33 -11.70 -9.90
CA GLY A 531 30.39 -11.98 -10.87
C GLY A 531 31.48 -10.92 -10.82
N GLY A 532 32.76 -11.33 -10.79
CA GLY A 532 33.92 -10.44 -10.79
C GLY A 532 35.02 -10.92 -9.83
N ALA A 533 36.16 -10.25 -9.76
CA ALA A 533 37.42 -10.57 -9.06
C ALA A 533 37.32 -10.95 -7.54
N TYR A 534 36.16 -11.18 -7.02
CA TYR A 534 35.89 -11.58 -5.63
C TYR A 534 35.65 -13.09 -5.45
N GLU A 535 35.47 -13.85 -6.53
CA GLU A 535 35.53 -15.33 -6.51
C GLU A 535 36.96 -15.83 -6.74
N MET A 536 37.90 -15.45 -5.90
CA MET A 536 39.15 -16.25 -5.83
C MET A 536 38.87 -17.45 -4.93
N ASN A 537 38.79 -18.63 -5.52
CA ASN A 537 38.86 -19.90 -4.82
C ASN A 537 40.12 -19.94 -3.98
N LEU A 538 40.01 -19.93 -2.68
CA LEU A 538 41.09 -20.26 -1.74
C LEU A 538 40.89 -21.68 -1.25
#